data_63a1fe32a9240dbf0be4a3f423d91d13
#
_entry.id   63a1fe32a9240dbf0be4a3f423d91d13
#
_cell.length_a   1.000
_cell.length_b   1.000
_cell.length_c   1.000
_cell.angle_alpha   90.00
_cell.angle_beta   90.00
_cell.angle_gamma   90.00
#
_symmetry.space_group_name_H-M   'P 1'
#
loop_
_entity.id
_entity.type
_entity.pdbx_description
1 polymer ?
#
loop_
_entity_poly.entity_id
_entity_poly.type
_entity_poly.pdbx_seq_one_letter_code
_entity_poly.pdbx_strand_id
1 'polypeptide(L)'
;MGLFDFAKDVGRQLFDTDAEAADNIRQHLEIKLSGIKDLNVQFDDGVCTIAGNCPNEATRNNAVLIAGDVKGVEKIIADGLKFPEPVEEEKEKFDLYEIVSGDTLGRIAKKFYGKASLYTRIHEANKELIPDPNKIYPGQKIKIPVD
;
A
#
# COMPACT_ATOMS: atom_id res chain seq x y z
N MET A 1 -13.77 -4.31 -6.47
CA MET A 1 -12.90 -3.98 -7.59
C MET A 1 -11.46 -4.13 -7.21
N GLY A 2 -10.67 -4.68 -8.09
CA GLY A 2 -9.29 -4.98 -7.81
C GLY A 2 -8.27 -4.22 -8.66
N LEU A 3 -8.67 -3.12 -9.30
CA LEU A 3 -7.77 -2.33 -10.13
C LEU A 3 -7.44 -1.01 -9.42
N PHE A 4 -6.15 -0.75 -9.27
CA PHE A 4 -5.65 0.45 -8.60
C PHE A 4 -4.59 1.11 -9.48
N ASP A 5 -4.60 2.44 -9.53
CA ASP A 5 -3.65 3.23 -10.32
C ASP A 5 -2.60 3.88 -9.42
N PHE A 6 -1.37 3.91 -9.90
CA PHE A 6 -0.24 4.49 -9.17
C PHE A 6 0.64 5.30 -10.10
N ALA A 7 1.46 6.17 -9.51
CA ALA A 7 2.43 6.97 -10.25
C ALA A 7 3.63 6.08 -10.62
N LYS A 8 3.83 5.85 -11.91
CA LYS A 8 4.83 4.91 -12.42
C LYS A 8 6.27 5.28 -12.08
N ASP A 9 6.55 6.58 -12.02
CA ASP A 9 7.92 7.08 -11.85
C ASP A 9 8.29 7.37 -10.39
N VAL A 10 7.43 6.96 -9.45
CA VAL A 10 7.60 7.21 -8.02
C VAL A 10 7.73 5.88 -7.30
N GLY A 11 8.45 5.89 -6.19
CA GLY A 11 8.53 4.73 -5.33
C GLY A 11 9.89 4.06 -5.32
N ARG A 12 9.92 2.84 -4.77
CA ARG A 12 11.16 2.08 -4.61
C ARG A 12 11.59 1.42 -5.91
N GLN A 13 12.87 1.53 -6.23
CA GLN A 13 13.47 0.81 -7.34
C GLN A 13 13.76 -0.62 -6.90
N LEU A 14 13.00 -1.59 -7.38
CA LEU A 14 13.19 -3.00 -7.05
C LEU A 14 13.66 -3.85 -8.22
N PHE A 15 13.57 -3.33 -9.43
CA PHE A 15 13.95 -4.08 -10.63
C PHE A 15 14.38 -3.14 -11.74
N ASP A 16 15.18 -3.67 -12.65
CA ASP A 16 15.63 -2.94 -13.84
C ASP A 16 14.93 -3.43 -15.10
N THR A 17 14.40 -4.65 -15.07
CA THR A 17 13.71 -5.25 -16.22
C THR A 17 12.40 -5.88 -15.78
N ASP A 18 11.46 -6.01 -16.72
CA ASP A 18 10.17 -6.66 -16.44
C ASP A 18 10.33 -8.12 -16.03
N ALA A 19 11.42 -8.77 -16.49
CA ALA A 19 11.68 -10.16 -16.15
C ALA A 19 11.94 -10.36 -14.66
N GLU A 20 12.49 -9.34 -13.98
CA GLU A 20 12.79 -9.41 -12.55
C GLU A 20 11.64 -8.90 -11.70
N ALA A 21 10.74 -8.12 -12.30
CA ALA A 21 9.75 -7.35 -11.55
C ALA A 21 8.83 -8.22 -10.69
N ALA A 22 8.23 -9.23 -11.28
CA ALA A 22 7.26 -10.07 -10.56
C ALA A 22 7.88 -10.73 -9.33
N ASP A 23 9.06 -11.29 -9.49
CA ASP A 23 9.74 -12.00 -8.40
C ASP A 23 10.20 -11.04 -7.31
N ASN A 24 10.75 -9.88 -7.69
CA ASN A 24 11.22 -8.89 -6.72
C ASN A 24 10.06 -8.25 -5.95
N ILE A 25 8.94 -7.99 -6.61
CA ILE A 25 7.75 -7.48 -5.93
C ILE A 25 7.20 -8.52 -4.96
N ARG A 26 7.14 -9.78 -5.38
CA ARG A 26 6.68 -10.87 -4.51
C ARG A 26 7.54 -10.97 -3.25
N GLN A 27 8.86 -10.96 -3.42
CA GLN A 27 9.79 -11.02 -2.29
C GLN A 27 9.63 -9.81 -1.37
N HIS A 28 9.44 -8.63 -1.94
CA HIS A 28 9.25 -7.41 -1.17
C HIS A 28 7.97 -7.49 -0.32
N LEU A 29 6.89 -8.02 -0.89
CA LEU A 29 5.65 -8.21 -0.16
C LEU A 29 5.82 -9.25 0.96
N GLU A 30 6.53 -10.33 0.70
CA GLU A 30 6.77 -11.38 1.70
C GLU A 30 7.60 -10.87 2.88
N ILE A 31 8.54 -9.95 2.63
CA ILE A 31 9.35 -9.36 3.69
C ILE A 31 8.53 -8.38 4.53
N LYS A 32 7.70 -7.58 3.89
CA LYS A 32 6.93 -6.52 4.56
C LYS A 32 5.68 -7.03 5.25
N LEU A 33 5.06 -8.07 4.72
CA LEU A 33 3.80 -8.59 5.21
C LEU A 33 3.92 -10.07 5.57
N SER A 34 3.36 -10.45 6.70
CA SER A 34 3.28 -11.84 7.10
C SER A 34 1.86 -12.35 6.94
N GLY A 35 1.71 -13.66 6.80
CA GLY A 35 0.40 -14.30 6.80
C GLY A 35 -0.29 -14.41 5.45
N ILE A 36 0.28 -13.87 4.37
CA ILE A 36 -0.26 -14.10 3.04
C ILE A 36 0.19 -15.47 2.56
N LYS A 37 -0.77 -16.31 2.19
CA LYS A 37 -0.50 -17.65 1.69
C LYS A 37 -0.70 -17.72 0.19
N ASP A 38 0.11 -18.55 -0.47
CA ASP A 38 0.00 -18.77 -1.93
C ASP A 38 0.15 -17.49 -2.73
N LEU A 39 1.03 -16.60 -2.28
CA LEU A 39 1.26 -15.32 -2.93
C LEU A 39 1.84 -15.53 -4.33
N ASN A 40 1.17 -14.98 -5.31
CA ASN A 40 1.59 -15.02 -6.71
C ASN A 40 1.57 -13.60 -7.28
N VAL A 41 2.63 -13.22 -7.97
CA VAL A 41 2.75 -11.89 -8.57
C VAL A 41 3.13 -12.05 -10.03
N GLN A 42 2.44 -11.32 -10.90
CA GLN A 42 2.76 -11.23 -12.33
C GLN A 42 2.93 -9.77 -12.68
N PHE A 43 3.83 -9.46 -13.59
CA PHE A 43 4.10 -8.09 -14.01
C PHE A 43 4.25 -8.03 -15.52
N ASP A 44 3.55 -7.07 -16.15
CA ASP A 44 3.64 -6.85 -17.58
C ASP A 44 3.37 -5.38 -17.87
N ASP A 45 4.36 -4.70 -18.42
CA ASP A 45 4.26 -3.30 -18.89
C ASP A 45 3.57 -2.36 -17.89
N GLY A 46 4.07 -2.33 -16.66
CA GLY A 46 3.56 -1.45 -15.61
C GLY A 46 2.32 -2.00 -14.88
N VAL A 47 1.76 -3.11 -15.33
CA VAL A 47 0.58 -3.72 -14.70
C VAL A 47 1.04 -4.90 -13.83
N CYS A 48 0.78 -4.79 -12.53
CA CYS A 48 1.12 -5.83 -11.57
C CYS A 48 -0.15 -6.55 -11.12
N THR A 49 -0.18 -7.86 -11.32
CA THR A 49 -1.33 -8.69 -10.89
C THR A 49 -0.90 -9.50 -9.68
N ILE A 50 -1.66 -9.39 -8.60
CA ILE A 50 -1.34 -10.06 -7.33
C ILE A 50 -2.49 -10.99 -6.95
N ALA A 51 -2.14 -12.19 -6.51
CA ALA A 51 -3.09 -13.17 -6.03
C ALA A 51 -2.55 -13.84 -4.76
N GLY A 52 -3.45 -14.33 -3.91
CA GLY A 52 -3.08 -15.01 -2.68
C GLY A 52 -4.19 -14.95 -1.66
N ASN A 53 -3.93 -15.51 -0.47
CA ASN A 53 -4.90 -15.52 0.61
C ASN A 53 -4.35 -14.68 1.78
N CYS A 54 -5.05 -13.59 2.08
CA CYS A 54 -4.69 -12.68 3.15
C CYS A 54 -5.48 -13.01 4.41
N PRO A 55 -4.91 -12.77 5.61
CA PRO A 55 -5.64 -13.04 6.85
C PRO A 55 -6.79 -12.06 7.09
N ASN A 56 -6.73 -10.86 6.51
CA ASN A 56 -7.76 -9.85 6.69
C ASN A 56 -7.69 -8.79 5.59
N GLU A 57 -8.67 -7.89 5.59
CA GLU A 57 -8.76 -6.82 4.60
C GLU A 57 -7.59 -5.85 4.69
N ALA A 58 -7.15 -5.53 5.91
CA ALA A 58 -6.04 -4.59 6.09
C ALA A 58 -4.76 -5.09 5.43
N THR A 59 -4.47 -6.39 5.53
CA THR A 59 -3.30 -6.98 4.88
C THR A 59 -3.42 -6.88 3.36
N ARG A 60 -4.61 -7.14 2.80
CA ARG A 60 -4.85 -6.99 1.37
C ARG A 60 -4.62 -5.54 0.92
N ASN A 61 -5.16 -4.58 1.66
CA ASN A 61 -4.99 -3.17 1.33
C ASN A 61 -3.51 -2.76 1.39
N ASN A 62 -2.80 -3.23 2.40
CA ASN A 62 -1.37 -2.94 2.53
C ASN A 62 -0.56 -3.57 1.39
N ALA A 63 -0.92 -4.78 0.98
CA ALA A 63 -0.23 -5.43 -0.15
C ALA A 63 -0.36 -4.61 -1.42
N VAL A 64 -1.55 -4.09 -1.70
CA VAL A 64 -1.78 -3.23 -2.87
C VAL A 64 -0.94 -1.96 -2.78
N LEU A 65 -0.95 -1.30 -1.62
CA LEU A 65 -0.20 -0.05 -1.45
C LEU A 65 1.30 -0.25 -1.51
N ILE A 66 1.81 -1.32 -0.91
CA ILE A 66 3.24 -1.64 -0.94
C ILE A 66 3.68 -1.97 -2.36
N ALA A 67 2.92 -2.79 -3.08
CA ALA A 67 3.24 -3.13 -4.46
C ALA A 67 3.15 -1.91 -5.37
N GLY A 68 2.16 -1.04 -5.15
CA GLY A 68 2.01 0.18 -5.93
C GLY A 68 3.09 1.21 -5.66
N ASP A 69 3.79 1.10 -4.54
CA ASP A 69 4.88 2.00 -4.17
C ASP A 69 6.22 1.59 -4.83
N VAL A 70 6.19 0.63 -5.72
CA VAL A 70 7.37 0.18 -6.46
C VAL A 70 7.47 0.98 -7.75
N LYS A 71 8.66 1.56 -8.00
CA LYS A 71 8.89 2.34 -9.21
C LYS A 71 8.72 1.44 -10.44
N GLY A 72 7.93 1.90 -11.40
CA GLY A 72 7.62 1.14 -12.60
C GLY A 72 6.24 0.51 -12.57
N VAL A 73 5.58 0.46 -11.40
CA VAL A 73 4.22 -0.05 -11.28
C VAL A 73 3.25 1.09 -11.53
N GLU A 74 2.39 0.93 -12.51
CA GLU A 74 1.37 1.90 -12.86
C GLU A 74 -0.02 1.47 -12.40
N LYS A 75 -0.29 0.16 -12.48
CA LYS A 75 -1.59 -0.40 -12.09
C LYS A 75 -1.41 -1.68 -11.29
N ILE A 76 -2.30 -1.88 -10.32
CA ILE A 76 -2.37 -3.12 -9.54
C ILE A 76 -3.71 -3.77 -9.80
N ILE A 77 -3.70 -5.04 -10.18
CA ILE A 77 -4.89 -5.87 -10.27
C ILE A 77 -4.82 -6.84 -9.09
N ALA A 78 -5.76 -6.72 -8.16
CA ALA A 78 -5.75 -7.48 -6.92
C ALA A 78 -7.01 -8.33 -6.72
N ASP A 79 -7.72 -8.65 -7.81
CA ASP A 79 -8.93 -9.46 -7.74
C ASP A 79 -8.67 -10.85 -7.15
N GLY A 80 -7.45 -11.35 -7.30
CA GLY A 80 -7.05 -12.64 -6.77
C GLY A 80 -6.59 -12.63 -5.32
N LEU A 81 -6.46 -11.45 -4.69
CA LEU A 81 -6.16 -11.35 -3.27
C LEU A 81 -7.45 -11.52 -2.47
N LYS A 82 -7.54 -12.64 -1.77
CA LYS A 82 -8.74 -13.01 -1.02
C LYS A 82 -8.51 -12.86 0.48
N PHE A 83 -9.56 -12.57 1.19
CA PHE A 83 -9.56 -12.43 2.65
C PHE A 83 -10.95 -12.76 3.19
N PRO A 84 -11.06 -13.21 4.47
CA PRO A 84 -12.36 -13.44 5.08
C PRO A 84 -13.13 -12.12 5.17
N GLU A 85 -14.43 -12.16 4.86
CA GLU A 85 -15.26 -10.97 4.99
C GLU A 85 -15.39 -10.58 6.45
N PRO A 86 -15.00 -9.35 6.84
CA PRO A 86 -15.15 -8.90 8.23
C PRO A 86 -16.59 -8.54 8.51
N VAL A 87 -16.97 -8.61 9.80
CA VAL A 87 -18.24 -8.01 10.22
C VAL A 87 -18.13 -6.49 10.06
N GLU A 88 -19.27 -5.81 9.99
CA GLU A 88 -19.30 -4.37 9.67
C GLU A 88 -18.41 -3.53 10.60
N GLU A 89 -18.40 -3.83 11.89
CA GLU A 89 -17.61 -3.10 12.88
C GLU A 89 -16.10 -3.33 12.73
N GLU A 90 -15.71 -4.40 12.08
CA GLU A 90 -14.30 -4.76 11.89
C GLU A 90 -13.75 -4.28 10.56
N LYS A 91 -14.60 -3.75 9.69
CA LYS A 91 -14.14 -3.22 8.40
C LYS A 91 -13.24 -2.03 8.61
N GLU A 92 -12.11 -2.06 7.91
CA GLU A 92 -11.19 -0.93 7.90
C GLU A 92 -11.85 0.26 7.20
N LYS A 93 -11.91 1.40 7.88
CA LYS A 93 -12.47 2.64 7.33
C LYS A 93 -11.36 3.64 7.14
N PHE A 94 -11.13 4.05 5.90
CA PHE A 94 -10.06 4.99 5.59
C PHE A 94 -10.30 5.67 4.25
N ASP A 95 -9.64 6.83 4.07
CA ASP A 95 -9.53 7.48 2.78
C ASP A 95 -8.10 7.28 2.27
N LEU A 96 -7.92 7.22 0.97
CA LEU A 96 -6.59 7.20 0.36
C LEU A 96 -6.13 8.63 0.13
N TYR A 97 -4.88 8.92 0.48
CA TYR A 97 -4.28 10.22 0.30
C TYR A 97 -2.94 10.08 -0.42
N GLU A 98 -2.73 10.87 -1.45
CA GLU A 98 -1.45 10.93 -2.15
C GLU A 98 -0.62 12.06 -1.56
N ILE A 99 0.56 11.72 -1.06
CA ILE A 99 1.47 12.68 -0.45
C ILE A 99 2.00 13.63 -1.51
N VAL A 100 2.03 14.92 -1.18
CA VAL A 100 2.60 15.95 -2.05
C VAL A 100 3.86 16.53 -1.41
N SER A 101 4.67 17.20 -2.22
CA SER A 101 5.91 17.78 -1.75
C SER A 101 5.68 18.73 -0.56
N GLY A 102 6.47 18.53 0.50
CA GLY A 102 6.36 19.32 1.72
C GLY A 102 5.43 18.77 2.77
N ASP A 103 4.74 17.65 2.49
CA ASP A 103 3.87 17.02 3.47
C ASP A 103 4.66 16.34 4.57
N THR A 104 4.07 16.34 5.78
CA THR A 104 4.50 15.50 6.89
C THR A 104 3.26 14.83 7.46
N LEU A 105 3.42 13.71 8.18
CA LEU A 105 2.25 13.05 8.78
C LEU A 105 1.53 13.99 9.75
N GLY A 106 2.27 14.86 10.45
CA GLY A 106 1.66 15.86 11.34
C GLY A 106 0.79 16.86 10.57
N ARG A 107 1.28 17.34 9.43
CA ARG A 107 0.50 18.27 8.60
C ARG A 107 -0.74 17.59 8.01
N ILE A 108 -0.59 16.35 7.59
CA ILE A 108 -1.71 15.57 7.07
C ILE A 108 -2.75 15.35 8.17
N ALA A 109 -2.31 14.99 9.37
CA ALA A 109 -3.19 14.81 10.52
C ALA A 109 -3.96 16.08 10.87
N LYS A 110 -3.27 17.22 10.83
CA LYS A 110 -3.93 18.51 11.07
C LYS A 110 -5.01 18.80 10.04
N LYS A 111 -4.72 18.47 8.77
CA LYS A 111 -5.66 18.66 7.68
C LYS A 111 -6.93 17.80 7.83
N PHE A 112 -6.78 16.54 8.19
CA PHE A 112 -7.90 15.59 8.25
C PHE A 112 -8.57 15.53 9.63
N TYR A 113 -7.83 15.73 10.71
CA TYR A 113 -8.32 15.59 12.08
C TYR A 113 -8.34 16.88 12.87
N GLY A 114 -7.70 17.93 12.37
CA GLY A 114 -7.59 19.19 13.06
C GLY A 114 -6.46 19.29 14.09
N LYS A 115 -5.73 18.20 14.33
CA LYS A 115 -4.64 18.17 15.31
C LYS A 115 -3.43 17.42 14.74
N ALA A 116 -2.28 18.08 14.71
CA ALA A 116 -1.05 17.47 14.21
C ALA A 116 -0.60 16.29 15.06
N SER A 117 -0.88 16.31 16.37
CA SER A 117 -0.51 15.23 17.29
C SER A 117 -1.18 13.90 16.94
N LEU A 118 -2.25 13.91 16.16
CA LEU A 118 -2.93 12.69 15.73
C LEU A 118 -2.23 11.98 14.57
N TYR A 119 -1.02 12.44 14.20
CA TYR A 119 -0.22 11.75 13.18
C TYR A 119 0.06 10.29 13.54
N THR A 120 0.07 9.97 14.83
CA THR A 120 0.27 8.59 15.30
C THR A 120 -0.82 7.66 14.80
N ARG A 121 -2.05 8.16 14.68
CA ARG A 121 -3.17 7.40 14.14
C ARG A 121 -2.92 7.02 12.68
N ILE A 122 -2.39 7.97 11.90
CA ILE A 122 -2.04 7.72 10.50
C ILE A 122 -0.87 6.73 10.42
N HIS A 123 0.16 6.94 11.23
CA HIS A 123 1.33 6.08 11.25
C HIS A 123 0.96 4.63 11.61
N GLU A 124 0.14 4.44 12.63
CA GLU A 124 -0.30 3.11 13.04
C GLU A 124 -1.04 2.37 11.91
N ALA A 125 -1.87 3.08 11.16
CA ALA A 125 -2.62 2.48 10.04
C ALA A 125 -1.72 2.11 8.86
N ASN A 126 -0.56 2.75 8.75
CA ASN A 126 0.38 2.55 7.63
C ASN A 126 1.73 1.99 8.08
N LYS A 127 1.76 1.35 9.24
CA LYS A 127 3.00 0.89 9.89
C LYS A 127 3.87 0.02 8.99
N GLU A 128 3.24 -0.85 8.23
CA GLU A 128 3.94 -1.77 7.35
C GLU A 128 4.44 -1.08 6.09
N LEU A 129 3.72 -0.05 5.64
CA LEU A 129 4.09 0.75 4.47
C LEU A 129 5.12 1.80 4.85
N ILE A 130 4.97 2.42 6.02
CA ILE A 130 5.82 3.50 6.53
C ILE A 130 6.37 3.09 7.89
N PRO A 131 7.50 2.35 7.95
CA PRO A 131 8.10 1.99 9.23
C PRO A 131 8.59 3.20 10.02
N ASP A 132 9.04 4.25 9.33
CA ASP A 132 9.51 5.49 9.94
C ASP A 132 8.58 6.63 9.52
N PRO A 133 7.88 7.30 10.47
CA PRO A 133 6.92 8.35 10.11
C PRO A 133 7.55 9.57 9.44
N ASN A 134 8.87 9.71 9.51
CA ASN A 134 9.59 10.81 8.87
C ASN A 134 10.05 10.48 7.45
N LYS A 135 9.86 9.25 7.00
CA LYS A 135 10.33 8.79 5.69
C LYS A 135 9.14 8.58 4.73
N ILE A 136 8.54 9.68 4.35
CA ILE A 136 7.48 9.71 3.34
C ILE A 136 7.95 10.56 2.16
N TYR A 137 7.34 10.36 0.99
CA TYR A 137 7.76 11.09 -0.21
C TYR A 137 6.55 11.41 -1.11
N PRO A 138 6.67 12.44 -1.95
CA PRO A 138 5.59 12.82 -2.86
C PRO A 138 5.21 11.68 -3.81
N GLY A 139 3.93 11.51 -4.04
CA GLY A 139 3.39 10.45 -4.89
C GLY A 139 3.06 9.17 -4.15
N GLN A 140 3.53 9.01 -2.91
CA GLN A 140 3.21 7.85 -2.09
C GLN A 140 1.75 7.92 -1.65
N LYS A 141 1.02 6.81 -1.78
CA LYS A 141 -0.36 6.73 -1.32
C LYS A 141 -0.43 6.05 0.03
N ILE A 142 -1.14 6.65 0.96
CA ILE A 142 -1.29 6.15 2.32
C ILE A 142 -2.77 6.13 2.72
N LYS A 143 -3.07 5.38 3.78
CA LYS A 143 -4.42 5.31 4.35
C LYS A 143 -4.57 6.39 5.41
N ILE A 144 -5.70 7.10 5.36
CA ILE A 144 -6.08 8.06 6.40
C ILE A 144 -7.28 7.46 7.11
N PRO A 145 -7.10 6.88 8.30
CA PRO A 145 -8.23 6.29 9.03
C PRO A 145 -9.33 7.30 9.28
N VAL A 146 -10.57 6.87 9.11
CA VAL A 146 -11.75 7.70 9.36
C VAL A 146 -12.69 6.95 10.30
N ASP A 147 -13.54 7.69 11.00
CA ASP A 147 -14.50 7.10 11.94
C ASP A 147 -15.79 6.68 11.24
#